data_db5ddfcce6b7113862147927a892681b
#
_entry.id   db5ddfcce6b7113862147927a892681b
#
_cell.length_a   1.000
_cell.length_b   1.000
_cell.length_c   1.000
_cell.angle_alpha   90.00
_cell.angle_beta   90.00
_cell.angle_gamma   90.00
#
_symmetry.space_group_name_H-M   'P 1'
#
loop_
_entity.id
_entity.type
_entity.pdbx_description
1 polymer ?
#
loop_
_entity_poly.entity_id
_entity_poly.type
_entity_poly.pdbx_seq_one_letter_code
_entity_poly.pdbx_strand_id
1 'polypeptide(L)'
;MARDDLDEWPVPGAPKEEVRLISNIVLMGMGEPLYNFENVRDAMNIVMDGEGIALGRRRITVSTSGVVPQLNALGERTAAMLAISLHATNDPLRDQLVPLNKKYPLEQLMAGIRAYPGLSNARRVTFEYVMLKGVNDSPAEARALIKLIEGIPSKVNLIPFNPWPGTDYQCSDWKTIETFAAILNKAGYASPIRTPRGRDILAACGQLKSESEKLRASARLKAEREAVDAA
;
A
#
# COMPACT_ATOMS: atom_id res chain seq x y z
N MET A 1 -2.33 22.73 13.59
CA MET A 1 -1.68 22.71 12.25
C MET A 1 -2.73 22.58 11.15
N ALA A 2 -3.16 21.39 10.67
CA ALA A 2 -4.07 21.33 9.51
C ALA A 2 -5.42 22.09 9.70
N ARG A 3 -5.96 22.18 10.90
CA ARG A 3 -7.17 22.96 11.18
C ARG A 3 -6.89 24.45 11.28
N ASP A 4 -5.73 24.84 11.80
CA ASP A 4 -5.31 26.23 11.87
C ASP A 4 -5.04 26.77 10.46
N ASP A 5 -4.40 25.98 9.59
CA ASP A 5 -4.05 26.37 8.22
C ASP A 5 -5.29 26.55 7.33
N LEU A 6 -6.40 25.86 7.64
CA LEU A 6 -7.65 25.90 6.88
C LEU A 6 -8.75 26.71 7.55
N ASP A 7 -8.49 27.27 8.73
CA ASP A 7 -9.50 27.96 9.57
C ASP A 7 -10.77 27.12 9.83
N GLU A 8 -10.59 25.78 9.89
CA GLU A 8 -11.69 24.82 10.01
C GLU A 8 -11.83 24.25 11.43
N TRP A 9 -11.98 25.13 12.42
CA TRP A 9 -12.28 24.68 13.78
C TRP A 9 -13.76 24.35 13.95
N PRO A 10 -14.07 23.29 14.75
CA PRO A 10 -15.47 22.95 15.00
C PRO A 10 -16.23 24.12 15.64
N VAL A 11 -17.33 24.49 15.04
CA VAL A 11 -18.25 25.42 15.66
C VAL A 11 -18.90 24.73 16.87
N PRO A 12 -18.92 25.32 18.09
CA PRO A 12 -19.60 24.74 19.22
C PRO A 12 -21.05 24.41 18.91
N GLY A 13 -21.44 23.13 19.12
CA GLY A 13 -22.80 22.64 18.82
C GLY A 13 -23.01 22.09 17.40
N ALA A 14 -22.01 22.15 16.52
CA ALA A 14 -22.09 21.49 15.21
C ALA A 14 -22.16 19.93 15.35
N PRO A 15 -22.90 19.23 14.48
CA PRO A 15 -22.92 17.77 14.45
C PRO A 15 -21.51 17.21 14.30
N LYS A 16 -21.17 16.16 15.07
CA LYS A 16 -19.80 15.55 15.05
C LYS A 16 -19.37 15.07 13.67
N GLU A 17 -20.28 14.81 12.76
CA GLU A 17 -19.98 14.33 11.39
C GLU A 17 -19.47 15.44 10.46
N GLU A 18 -19.89 16.69 10.68
CA GLU A 18 -19.45 17.85 9.88
C GLU A 18 -18.05 18.36 10.25
N VAL A 19 -17.51 17.86 11.37
CA VAL A 19 -16.30 18.39 12.00
C VAL A 19 -15.04 17.56 11.69
N ARG A 20 -15.14 16.48 10.91
CA ARG A 20 -13.97 15.63 10.63
C ARG A 20 -13.16 16.11 9.44
N LEU A 21 -12.14 16.91 9.70
CA LEU A 21 -11.15 17.30 8.71
C LEU A 21 -10.39 16.09 8.13
N ILE A 22 -10.04 15.13 8.99
CA ILE A 22 -9.37 13.88 8.57
C ILE A 22 -10.37 12.72 8.67
N SER A 23 -10.72 12.13 7.54
CA SER A 23 -11.66 11.02 7.47
C SER A 23 -10.99 9.64 7.51
N ASN A 24 -9.80 9.50 6.93
CA ASN A 24 -9.04 8.26 6.85
C ASN A 24 -7.55 8.52 6.92
N ILE A 25 -6.80 7.55 7.44
CA ILE A 25 -5.34 7.54 7.42
C ILE A 25 -4.87 6.28 6.71
N VAL A 26 -3.93 6.44 5.78
CA VAL A 26 -3.29 5.33 5.09
C VAL A 26 -1.78 5.44 5.23
N LEU A 27 -1.14 4.37 5.71
CA LEU A 27 0.32 4.27 5.74
C LEU A 27 0.76 3.61 4.42
N MET A 28 0.71 4.40 3.34
CA MET A 28 0.96 3.96 1.95
C MET A 28 2.01 4.86 1.25
N GLY A 29 2.92 5.45 2.01
CA GLY A 29 3.98 6.30 1.49
C GLY A 29 5.26 5.53 1.18
N MET A 30 6.39 6.08 1.59
CA MET A 30 7.72 5.48 1.45
C MET A 30 8.09 4.65 2.69
N GLY A 31 8.90 3.61 2.47
CA GLY A 31 9.35 2.71 3.52
C GLY A 31 8.37 1.58 3.83
N GLU A 32 8.75 0.76 4.81
CA GLU A 32 7.96 -0.39 5.27
C GLU A 32 7.56 -0.16 6.74
N PRO A 33 6.27 0.11 7.01
CA PRO A 33 5.83 0.46 8.37
C PRO A 33 6.06 -0.66 9.38
N LEU A 34 6.04 -1.93 8.96
CA LEU A 34 6.24 -3.05 9.87
C LEU A 34 7.69 -3.24 10.32
N TYR A 35 8.67 -2.57 9.69
CA TYR A 35 10.02 -2.47 10.24
C TYR A 35 10.15 -1.43 11.36
N ASN A 36 9.16 -0.55 11.50
CA ASN A 36 9.06 0.44 12.57
C ASN A 36 7.80 0.21 13.42
N PHE A 37 7.47 -1.05 13.65
CA PHE A 37 6.17 -1.50 14.16
C PHE A 37 5.75 -0.82 15.45
N GLU A 38 6.64 -0.71 16.44
CA GLU A 38 6.29 -0.15 17.75
C GLU A 38 5.87 1.34 17.64
N ASN A 39 6.61 2.14 16.89
CA ASN A 39 6.26 3.55 16.70
C ASN A 39 4.98 3.71 15.86
N VAL A 40 4.79 2.86 14.86
CA VAL A 40 3.56 2.84 14.04
C VAL A 40 2.36 2.49 14.90
N ARG A 41 2.46 1.45 15.76
CA ARG A 41 1.41 1.08 16.71
C ARG A 41 1.07 2.25 17.65
N ASP A 42 2.07 2.88 18.23
CA ASP A 42 1.87 3.97 19.19
C ASP A 42 1.19 5.17 18.51
N ALA A 43 1.65 5.56 17.34
CA ALA A 43 1.01 6.61 16.55
C ALA A 43 -0.46 6.27 16.23
N MET A 44 -0.74 5.03 15.87
CA MET A 44 -2.12 4.60 15.61
C MET A 44 -2.98 4.61 16.85
N ASN A 45 -2.46 4.18 18.01
CA ASN A 45 -3.18 4.22 19.27
C ASN A 45 -3.53 5.66 19.67
N ILE A 46 -2.60 6.60 19.53
CA ILE A 46 -2.84 8.03 19.77
C ILE A 46 -3.95 8.56 18.84
N VAL A 47 -3.92 8.22 17.57
CA VAL A 47 -4.93 8.67 16.59
C VAL A 47 -6.31 8.06 16.86
N MET A 48 -6.35 6.86 17.43
CA MET A 48 -7.59 6.14 17.77
C MET A 48 -8.13 6.50 19.14
N ASP A 49 -7.35 7.18 19.97
CA ASP A 49 -7.75 7.57 21.33
C ASP A 49 -9.02 8.41 21.28
N GLY A 50 -10.00 8.04 22.11
CA GLY A 50 -11.32 8.69 22.20
C GLY A 50 -11.23 10.14 22.70
N GLU A 51 -10.24 10.46 23.51
CA GLU A 51 -9.99 11.81 24.02
C GLU A 51 -9.20 12.69 23.03
N GLY A 52 -8.67 12.07 21.93
CA GLY A 52 -7.89 12.73 20.90
C GLY A 52 -8.63 12.89 19.57
N ILE A 53 -8.00 12.42 18.48
CA ILE A 53 -8.56 12.49 17.11
C ILE A 53 -9.79 11.55 16.97
N ALA A 54 -9.85 10.49 17.76
CA ALA A 54 -10.95 9.52 17.81
C ALA A 54 -11.29 8.87 16.46
N LEU A 55 -10.25 8.57 15.66
CA LEU A 55 -10.43 7.95 14.36
C LEU A 55 -10.67 6.46 14.51
N GLY A 56 -11.79 5.97 14.00
CA GLY A 56 -12.16 4.55 14.12
C GLY A 56 -11.17 3.63 13.37
N ARG A 57 -10.90 2.45 13.94
CA ARG A 57 -9.93 1.44 13.43
C ARG A 57 -10.09 1.11 11.93
N ARG A 58 -11.35 1.05 11.44
CA ARG A 58 -11.64 0.79 10.01
C ARG A 58 -11.29 1.94 9.07
N ARG A 59 -10.92 3.10 9.63
CA ARG A 59 -10.49 4.28 8.87
C ARG A 59 -8.97 4.39 8.78
N ILE A 60 -8.24 3.42 9.37
CA ILE A 60 -6.78 3.38 9.33
C ILE A 60 -6.36 2.12 8.57
N THR A 61 -5.57 2.29 7.52
CA THR A 61 -5.03 1.20 6.71
C THR A 61 -3.52 1.20 6.78
N VAL A 62 -2.94 0.07 7.17
CA VAL A 62 -1.50 -0.16 7.09
C VAL A 62 -1.20 -0.97 5.85
N SER A 63 -0.37 -0.42 4.97
CA SER A 63 0.15 -1.13 3.80
C SER A 63 1.51 -1.71 4.11
N THR A 64 1.74 -2.94 3.71
CA THR A 64 3.03 -3.62 3.87
C THR A 64 3.37 -4.43 2.61
N SER A 65 4.65 -4.56 2.36
CA SER A 65 5.16 -5.50 1.35
C SER A 65 5.14 -6.95 1.82
N GLY A 66 4.79 -7.20 3.11
CA GLY A 66 4.63 -8.55 3.65
C GLY A 66 5.71 -8.94 4.65
N VAL A 67 5.95 -8.14 5.68
CA VAL A 67 6.79 -8.53 6.84
C VAL A 67 6.00 -9.50 7.70
N VAL A 68 5.97 -10.78 7.29
CA VAL A 68 5.10 -11.83 7.83
C VAL A 68 5.11 -11.93 9.35
N PRO A 69 6.27 -11.91 10.05
CA PRO A 69 6.29 -12.04 11.52
C PRO A 69 5.51 -10.97 12.28
N GLN A 70 5.29 -9.79 11.64
CA GLN A 70 4.60 -8.66 12.29
C GLN A 70 3.10 -8.59 11.96
N LEU A 71 2.59 -9.42 11.03
CA LEU A 71 1.19 -9.34 10.60
C LEU A 71 0.23 -9.66 11.75
N ASN A 72 0.46 -10.72 12.50
CA ASN A 72 -0.41 -11.08 13.61
C ASN A 72 -0.43 -9.99 14.69
N ALA A 73 0.75 -9.51 15.10
CA ALA A 73 0.88 -8.44 16.08
C ALA A 73 0.19 -7.13 15.63
N LEU A 74 0.26 -6.79 14.34
CA LEU A 74 -0.47 -5.65 13.78
C LEU A 74 -1.97 -5.81 13.98
N GLY A 75 -2.52 -6.97 13.67
CA GLY A 75 -3.95 -7.25 13.80
C GLY A 75 -4.43 -7.23 15.26
N GLU A 76 -3.68 -7.86 16.16
CA GLU A 76 -4.02 -7.95 17.59
C GLU A 76 -3.90 -6.60 18.31
N ARG A 77 -2.82 -5.86 18.06
CA ARG A 77 -2.47 -4.66 18.84
C ARG A 77 -3.08 -3.38 18.30
N THR A 78 -3.54 -3.35 17.05
CA THR A 78 -4.11 -2.14 16.43
C THR A 78 -5.49 -2.36 15.82
N ALA A 79 -5.79 -3.58 15.39
CA ALA A 79 -6.98 -3.91 14.62
C ALA A 79 -7.16 -3.05 13.35
N ALA A 80 -6.08 -2.55 12.76
CA ALA A 80 -6.09 -1.77 11.52
C ALA A 80 -6.60 -2.58 10.32
N MET A 81 -6.99 -1.88 9.27
CA MET A 81 -7.20 -2.48 7.96
C MET A 81 -5.84 -2.82 7.34
N LEU A 82 -5.76 -3.98 6.71
CA LEU A 82 -4.52 -4.47 6.09
C LEU A 82 -4.54 -4.24 4.58
N ALA A 83 -3.49 -3.66 4.04
CA ALA A 83 -3.21 -3.62 2.61
C ALA A 83 -1.87 -4.32 2.33
N ILE A 84 -1.82 -5.13 1.28
CA ILE A 84 -0.64 -5.90 0.87
C ILE A 84 -0.22 -5.48 -0.53
N SER A 85 1.00 -4.99 -0.66
CA SER A 85 1.67 -4.78 -1.96
C SER A 85 2.00 -6.15 -2.56
N LEU A 86 1.07 -6.71 -3.32
CA LEU A 86 1.18 -8.08 -3.86
C LEU A 86 1.93 -8.10 -5.20
N HIS A 87 1.38 -7.44 -6.21
CA HIS A 87 1.92 -7.15 -7.54
C HIS A 87 2.25 -8.35 -8.43
N ALA A 88 2.29 -9.59 -7.92
CA ALA A 88 2.52 -10.81 -8.67
C ALA A 88 1.79 -12.00 -8.05
N THR A 89 1.60 -13.06 -8.85
CA THR A 89 0.92 -14.30 -8.46
C THR A 89 1.87 -15.48 -8.28
N ASN A 90 3.18 -15.26 -8.53
CA ASN A 90 4.23 -16.27 -8.41
C ASN A 90 5.51 -15.64 -7.82
N ASP A 91 6.32 -16.45 -7.14
CA ASP A 91 7.53 -15.99 -6.47
C ASP A 91 8.58 -15.42 -7.43
N PRO A 92 8.89 -16.04 -8.60
CA PRO A 92 9.90 -15.52 -9.51
C PRO A 92 9.66 -14.07 -9.95
N LEU A 93 8.41 -13.72 -10.27
CA LEU A 93 8.06 -12.35 -10.62
C LEU A 93 8.00 -11.46 -9.38
N ARG A 94 7.47 -11.96 -8.27
CA ARG A 94 7.38 -11.17 -7.05
C ARG A 94 8.75 -10.84 -6.46
N ASP A 95 9.73 -11.72 -6.60
CA ASP A 95 11.13 -11.47 -6.20
C ASP A 95 11.77 -10.28 -6.92
N GLN A 96 11.33 -10.02 -8.15
CA GLN A 96 11.76 -8.87 -8.95
C GLN A 96 11.01 -7.60 -8.56
N LEU A 97 9.68 -7.68 -8.43
CA LEU A 97 8.84 -6.51 -8.17
C LEU A 97 8.82 -6.10 -6.69
N VAL A 98 8.92 -7.06 -5.79
CA VAL A 98 8.88 -6.90 -4.33
C VAL A 98 10.00 -7.73 -3.70
N PRO A 99 11.26 -7.25 -3.66
CA PRO A 99 12.41 -8.04 -3.22
C PRO A 99 12.30 -8.64 -1.81
N LEU A 100 11.41 -8.13 -0.97
CA LEU A 100 11.09 -8.71 0.34
C LEU A 100 10.55 -10.15 0.23
N ASN A 101 9.99 -10.52 -0.93
CA ASN A 101 9.49 -11.86 -1.20
C ASN A 101 10.56 -12.95 -1.03
N LYS A 102 11.82 -12.63 -1.34
CA LYS A 102 12.95 -13.57 -1.14
C LYS A 102 13.09 -14.01 0.32
N LYS A 103 12.66 -13.15 1.26
CA LYS A 103 12.67 -13.43 2.69
C LYS A 103 11.38 -14.09 3.17
N TYR A 104 10.25 -13.68 2.61
CA TYR A 104 8.91 -14.17 2.94
C TYR A 104 8.17 -14.50 1.64
N PRO A 105 8.34 -15.73 1.10
CA PRO A 105 7.66 -16.19 -0.12
C PRO A 105 6.14 -16.13 -0.01
N LEU A 106 5.46 -16.17 -1.16
CA LEU A 106 4.01 -16.08 -1.26
C LEU A 106 3.27 -17.07 -0.35
N GLU A 107 3.78 -18.31 -0.22
CA GLU A 107 3.16 -19.29 0.67
C GLU A 107 3.12 -18.80 2.12
N GLN A 108 4.24 -18.29 2.64
CA GLN A 108 4.32 -17.77 4.01
C GLN A 108 3.47 -16.50 4.16
N LEU A 109 3.51 -15.60 3.16
CA LEU A 109 2.72 -14.39 3.16
C LEU A 109 1.23 -14.72 3.21
N MET A 110 0.74 -15.62 2.36
CA MET A 110 -0.67 -16.00 2.33
C MET A 110 -1.11 -16.71 3.61
N ALA A 111 -0.25 -17.55 4.19
CA ALA A 111 -0.51 -18.15 5.50
C ALA A 111 -0.65 -17.08 6.59
N GLY A 112 0.26 -16.10 6.65
CA GLY A 112 0.20 -14.98 7.59
C GLY A 112 -1.04 -14.11 7.40
N ILE A 113 -1.46 -13.87 6.16
CA ILE A 113 -2.69 -13.12 5.86
C ILE A 113 -3.93 -13.91 6.31
N ARG A 114 -4.01 -15.21 6.06
CA ARG A 114 -5.14 -16.05 6.51
C ARG A 114 -5.26 -16.08 8.03
N ALA A 115 -4.14 -15.99 8.74
CA ALA A 115 -4.08 -15.92 10.19
C ALA A 115 -4.32 -14.49 10.74
N TYR A 116 -4.45 -13.47 9.91
CA TYR A 116 -4.61 -12.07 10.35
C TYR A 116 -5.88 -11.90 11.17
N PRO A 117 -5.80 -11.37 12.41
CA PRO A 117 -6.93 -11.30 13.32
C PRO A 117 -8.09 -10.44 12.82
N GLY A 118 -9.29 -10.98 12.92
CA GLY A 118 -10.53 -10.25 12.68
C GLY A 118 -10.86 -10.00 11.20
N LEU A 119 -10.29 -10.78 10.27
CA LEU A 119 -10.72 -10.75 8.88
C LEU A 119 -12.19 -11.14 8.74
N SER A 120 -12.90 -10.40 7.93
CA SER A 120 -14.33 -10.61 7.65
C SER A 120 -14.73 -9.81 6.42
N ASN A 121 -15.97 -9.97 5.96
CA ASN A 121 -16.53 -9.15 4.88
C ASN A 121 -16.57 -7.64 5.21
N ALA A 122 -16.60 -7.27 6.48
CA ALA A 122 -16.51 -5.88 6.94
C ALA A 122 -15.04 -5.40 7.12
N ARG A 123 -14.08 -6.33 7.24
CA ARG A 123 -12.65 -6.07 7.41
C ARG A 123 -11.86 -6.90 6.40
N ARG A 124 -11.97 -6.50 5.15
CA ARG A 124 -11.29 -7.16 4.02
C ARG A 124 -9.82 -6.73 3.93
N VAL A 125 -8.98 -7.65 3.54
CA VAL A 125 -7.62 -7.31 3.06
C VAL A 125 -7.73 -6.57 1.73
N THR A 126 -6.92 -5.57 1.54
CA THR A 126 -6.74 -4.92 0.23
C THR A 126 -5.45 -5.44 -0.40
N PHE A 127 -5.56 -6.12 -1.52
CA PHE A 127 -4.40 -6.45 -2.34
C PHE A 127 -4.15 -5.32 -3.33
N GLU A 128 -3.00 -4.67 -3.24
CA GLU A 128 -2.53 -3.67 -4.20
C GLU A 128 -1.82 -4.41 -5.34
N TYR A 129 -2.28 -4.18 -6.58
CA TYR A 129 -1.78 -4.89 -7.76
C TYR A 129 -1.48 -3.88 -8.88
N VAL A 130 -0.21 -3.62 -9.12
CA VAL A 130 0.24 -2.75 -10.21
C VAL A 130 0.09 -3.47 -11.55
N MET A 131 -0.46 -2.78 -12.56
CA MET A 131 -0.72 -3.33 -13.88
C MET A 131 0.42 -3.00 -14.83
N LEU A 132 1.27 -4.00 -15.10
CA LEU A 132 2.46 -3.92 -15.96
C LEU A 132 2.21 -4.62 -17.28
N LYS A 133 2.31 -3.87 -18.39
CA LYS A 133 2.00 -4.34 -19.74
C LYS A 133 2.85 -5.55 -20.12
N GLY A 134 2.17 -6.65 -20.48
CA GLY A 134 2.81 -7.90 -20.91
C GLY A 134 3.58 -8.64 -19.83
N VAL A 135 3.47 -8.22 -18.57
CA VAL A 135 4.21 -8.83 -17.44
C VAL A 135 3.26 -9.57 -16.51
N ASN A 136 2.26 -8.88 -15.96
CA ASN A 136 1.34 -9.42 -14.96
C ASN A 136 -0.13 -9.12 -15.26
N ASP A 137 -0.46 -8.69 -16.47
CA ASP A 137 -1.76 -8.14 -16.85
C ASP A 137 -2.63 -9.08 -17.69
N SER A 138 -2.19 -10.32 -17.90
CA SER A 138 -2.92 -11.30 -18.71
C SER A 138 -4.17 -11.86 -18.00
N PRO A 139 -5.17 -12.36 -18.74
CA PRO A 139 -6.30 -13.08 -18.16
C PRO A 139 -5.89 -14.34 -17.36
N ALA A 140 -4.73 -14.93 -17.68
CA ALA A 140 -4.18 -16.06 -16.92
C ALA A 140 -3.72 -15.59 -15.54
N GLU A 141 -3.04 -14.46 -15.45
CA GLU A 141 -2.63 -13.84 -14.19
C GLU A 141 -3.85 -13.45 -13.32
N ALA A 142 -4.93 -12.92 -13.92
CA ALA A 142 -6.16 -12.64 -13.18
C ALA A 142 -6.75 -13.92 -12.53
N ARG A 143 -6.76 -15.03 -13.26
CA ARG A 143 -7.22 -16.32 -12.72
C ARG A 143 -6.27 -16.89 -11.65
N ALA A 144 -4.96 -16.74 -11.84
CA ALA A 144 -3.96 -17.13 -10.85
C ALA A 144 -4.12 -16.31 -9.57
N LEU A 145 -4.38 -15.00 -9.68
CA LEU A 145 -4.66 -14.14 -8.53
C LEU A 145 -5.90 -14.59 -7.76
N ILE A 146 -7.01 -14.91 -8.45
CA ILE A 146 -8.23 -15.45 -7.83
C ILE A 146 -7.90 -16.69 -7.00
N LYS A 147 -7.16 -17.65 -7.59
CA LYS A 147 -6.76 -18.88 -6.91
C LYS A 147 -5.87 -18.60 -5.69
N LEU A 148 -4.94 -17.66 -5.80
CA LEU A 148 -4.01 -17.31 -4.74
C LEU A 148 -4.72 -16.73 -3.51
N ILE A 149 -5.72 -15.86 -3.72
CA ILE A 149 -6.45 -15.16 -2.65
C ILE A 149 -7.74 -15.89 -2.23
N GLU A 150 -7.99 -17.08 -2.76
CA GLU A 150 -9.18 -17.86 -2.45
C GLU A 150 -9.34 -18.09 -0.94
N GLY A 151 -10.57 -17.91 -0.45
CA GLY A 151 -10.92 -18.03 0.97
C GLY A 151 -10.52 -16.84 1.84
N ILE A 152 -9.85 -15.81 1.29
CA ILE A 152 -9.50 -14.59 2.03
C ILE A 152 -10.55 -13.50 1.74
N PRO A 153 -11.26 -12.99 2.77
CA PRO A 153 -12.12 -11.81 2.58
C PRO A 153 -11.29 -10.62 2.10
N SER A 154 -11.40 -10.28 0.83
CA SER A 154 -10.48 -9.33 0.20
C SER A 154 -11.13 -8.48 -0.89
N LYS A 155 -10.40 -7.47 -1.31
CA LYS A 155 -10.58 -6.67 -2.52
C LYS A 155 -9.22 -6.48 -3.19
N VAL A 156 -9.22 -6.21 -4.49
CA VAL A 156 -7.99 -5.99 -5.26
C VAL A 156 -8.01 -4.58 -5.85
N ASN A 157 -7.13 -3.70 -5.41
CA ASN A 157 -6.94 -2.40 -6.04
C ASN A 157 -6.01 -2.57 -7.25
N LEU A 158 -6.53 -2.36 -8.45
CA LEU A 158 -5.74 -2.34 -9.66
C LEU A 158 -5.13 -0.95 -9.86
N ILE A 159 -3.81 -0.89 -9.95
CA ILE A 159 -3.05 0.35 -10.05
C ILE A 159 -2.46 0.44 -11.45
N PRO A 160 -2.98 1.31 -12.34
CA PRO A 160 -2.31 1.60 -13.59
C PRO A 160 -0.89 2.07 -13.31
N PHE A 161 0.10 1.45 -13.92
CA PHE A 161 1.50 1.75 -13.67
C PHE A 161 1.83 3.19 -14.08
N ASN A 162 2.57 3.88 -13.22
CA ASN A 162 3.08 5.22 -13.52
C ASN A 162 4.58 5.11 -13.83
N PRO A 163 4.99 5.23 -15.11
CA PRO A 163 6.39 5.16 -15.49
C PRO A 163 7.22 6.24 -14.80
N TRP A 164 8.47 5.90 -14.47
CA TRP A 164 9.47 6.86 -14.01
C TRP A 164 10.73 6.76 -14.88
N PRO A 165 11.59 7.78 -14.96
CA PRO A 165 12.81 7.73 -15.75
C PRO A 165 13.72 6.58 -15.31
N GLY A 166 14.08 5.70 -16.27
CA GLY A 166 14.96 4.55 -16.05
C GLY A 166 14.23 3.24 -15.69
N THR A 167 12.91 3.17 -15.83
CA THR A 167 12.17 1.90 -15.79
C THR A 167 11.92 1.37 -17.21
N ASP A 168 12.04 0.06 -17.38
CA ASP A 168 11.68 -0.64 -18.62
C ASP A 168 10.20 -1.05 -18.65
N TYR A 169 9.48 -0.95 -17.52
CA TYR A 169 8.07 -1.30 -17.42
C TYR A 169 7.17 -0.25 -18.04
N GLN A 170 6.07 -0.71 -18.63
CA GLN A 170 5.03 0.12 -19.24
C GLN A 170 3.68 -0.12 -18.56
N CYS A 171 2.81 0.89 -18.61
CA CYS A 171 1.43 0.76 -18.14
C CYS A 171 0.65 -0.15 -19.09
N SER A 172 -0.14 -1.05 -18.54
CA SER A 172 -1.10 -1.85 -19.31
C SER A 172 -2.09 -0.95 -20.04
N ASP A 173 -2.56 -1.39 -21.20
CA ASP A 173 -3.62 -0.70 -21.93
C ASP A 173 -4.93 -0.72 -21.11
N TRP A 174 -5.69 0.36 -21.16
CA TRP A 174 -6.89 0.52 -20.35
C TRP A 174 -7.88 -0.64 -20.51
N LYS A 175 -8.10 -1.10 -21.76
CA LYS A 175 -8.94 -2.25 -22.04
C LYS A 175 -8.46 -3.54 -21.36
N THR A 176 -7.15 -3.73 -21.26
CA THR A 176 -6.55 -4.87 -20.55
C THR A 176 -6.86 -4.78 -19.05
N ILE A 177 -6.71 -3.61 -18.45
CA ILE A 177 -7.02 -3.37 -17.04
C ILE A 177 -8.50 -3.62 -16.74
N GLU A 178 -9.39 -3.12 -17.59
CA GLU A 178 -10.84 -3.35 -17.47
C GLU A 178 -11.20 -4.84 -17.60
N THR A 179 -10.57 -5.55 -18.54
CA THR A 179 -10.76 -6.99 -18.71
C THR A 179 -10.29 -7.76 -17.47
N PHE A 180 -9.14 -7.40 -16.94
CA PHE A 180 -8.61 -7.99 -15.70
C PHE A 180 -9.56 -7.73 -14.52
N ALA A 181 -10.03 -6.49 -14.35
CA ALA A 181 -11.01 -6.12 -13.33
C ALA A 181 -12.32 -6.92 -13.48
N ALA A 182 -12.82 -7.09 -14.71
CA ALA A 182 -14.04 -7.83 -14.99
C ALA A 182 -13.92 -9.31 -14.57
N ILE A 183 -12.77 -9.95 -14.81
CA ILE A 183 -12.49 -11.33 -14.39
C ILE A 183 -12.56 -11.46 -12.87
N LEU A 184 -11.91 -10.55 -12.13
CA LEU A 184 -11.91 -10.53 -10.66
C LEU A 184 -13.30 -10.26 -10.10
N ASN A 185 -14.02 -9.26 -10.65
CA ASN A 185 -15.38 -8.92 -10.22
C ASN A 185 -16.35 -10.09 -10.46
N LYS A 186 -16.25 -10.79 -11.58
CA LYS A 186 -17.05 -12.00 -11.87
C LYS A 186 -16.81 -13.12 -10.85
N ALA A 187 -15.60 -13.19 -10.30
CA ALA A 187 -15.24 -14.14 -9.24
C ALA A 187 -15.63 -13.65 -7.82
N GLY A 188 -16.30 -12.50 -7.70
CA GLY A 188 -16.78 -11.96 -6.42
C GLY A 188 -15.80 -11.04 -5.69
N TYR A 189 -14.66 -10.71 -6.29
CA TYR A 189 -13.67 -9.79 -5.70
C TYR A 189 -13.89 -8.38 -6.24
N ALA A 190 -14.26 -7.44 -5.39
CA ALA A 190 -14.33 -6.03 -5.78
C ALA A 190 -12.94 -5.55 -6.24
N SER A 191 -12.88 -5.05 -7.46
CA SER A 191 -11.62 -4.71 -8.13
C SER A 191 -11.66 -3.28 -8.71
N PRO A 192 -11.64 -2.25 -7.84
CA PRO A 192 -11.58 -0.87 -8.31
C PRO A 192 -10.25 -0.60 -9.02
N ILE A 193 -10.35 0.16 -10.13
CA ILE A 193 -9.18 0.68 -10.85
C ILE A 193 -8.85 2.04 -10.23
N ARG A 194 -7.64 2.18 -9.72
CA ARG A 194 -7.20 3.42 -9.09
C ARG A 194 -6.91 4.48 -10.15
N THR A 195 -7.57 5.63 -10.06
CA THR A 195 -7.23 6.79 -10.88
C THR A 195 -5.92 7.40 -10.36
N PRO A 196 -4.85 7.43 -11.17
CA PRO A 196 -3.59 8.05 -10.76
C PRO A 196 -3.77 9.55 -10.50
N ARG A 197 -3.22 10.02 -9.38
CA ARG A 197 -3.14 11.45 -9.04
C ARG A 197 -1.68 11.85 -8.89
N GLY A 198 -1.37 13.13 -9.15
CA GLY A 198 -0.02 13.67 -8.98
C GLY A 198 0.99 13.17 -10.02
N ARG A 199 0.55 12.80 -11.23
CA ARG A 199 1.45 12.43 -12.33
C ARG A 199 2.32 13.59 -12.79
N ASP A 200 1.77 14.78 -12.76
CA ASP A 200 2.38 16.05 -13.14
C ASP A 200 3.52 16.47 -12.21
N ILE A 201 3.47 16.05 -10.95
CA ILE A 201 4.47 16.36 -9.91
C ILE A 201 5.29 15.13 -9.49
N LEU A 202 5.26 14.04 -10.25
CA LEU A 202 5.95 12.76 -9.94
C LEU A 202 5.63 12.20 -8.54
N ALA A 203 4.44 12.49 -8.01
CA ALA A 203 4.01 12.05 -6.69
C ALA A 203 3.13 10.79 -6.71
N ALA A 204 2.98 10.13 -7.86
CA ALA A 204 2.25 8.88 -7.95
C ALA A 204 3.00 7.72 -7.27
N CYS A 205 2.26 6.68 -6.89
CA CYS A 205 2.83 5.49 -6.25
C CYS A 205 4.03 4.94 -7.04
N GLY A 206 5.17 4.74 -6.35
CA GLY A 206 6.42 4.26 -6.92
C GLY A 206 7.37 5.35 -7.44
N GLN A 207 6.87 6.54 -7.77
CA GLN A 207 7.71 7.62 -8.32
C GLN A 207 8.58 8.30 -7.24
N LEU A 208 8.06 8.50 -6.04
CA LEU A 208 8.76 9.14 -4.93
C LEU A 208 10.04 8.41 -4.51
N LYS A 209 10.08 7.08 -4.63
CA LYS A 209 11.24 6.27 -4.26
C LYS A 209 12.45 6.53 -5.18
N SER A 210 12.21 6.69 -6.48
CA SER A 210 13.26 6.89 -7.47
C SER A 210 14.00 8.23 -7.29
N GLU A 211 13.32 9.28 -6.88
CA GLU A 211 13.97 10.57 -6.57
C GLU A 211 14.77 10.53 -5.27
N SER A 212 14.23 9.92 -4.22
CA SER A 212 14.96 9.80 -2.95
C SER A 212 16.21 8.92 -3.07
N GLU A 213 16.19 7.89 -3.93
CA GLU A 213 17.37 7.08 -4.23
C GLU A 213 18.41 7.86 -5.05
N LYS A 214 17.98 8.67 -6.02
CA LYS A 214 18.86 9.58 -6.77
C LYS A 214 19.51 10.62 -5.88
N LEU A 215 18.75 11.23 -4.97
CA LEU A 215 19.26 12.21 -3.99
C LEU A 215 20.28 11.57 -3.03
N ARG A 216 20.02 10.35 -2.56
CA ARG A 216 20.96 9.60 -1.70
C ARG A 216 22.23 9.20 -2.48
N ALA A 217 22.09 8.74 -3.71
CA ALA A 217 23.23 8.39 -4.55
C ALA A 217 24.08 9.61 -4.89
N SER A 218 23.47 10.75 -5.21
CA SER A 218 24.18 12.01 -5.48
C SER A 218 24.87 12.57 -4.23
N ALA A 219 24.23 12.49 -3.07
CA ALA A 219 24.81 12.90 -1.79
C ALA A 219 26.02 12.02 -1.40
N ARG A 220 25.92 10.71 -1.65
CA ARG A 220 27.01 9.75 -1.40
C ARG A 220 28.18 9.98 -2.34
N LEU A 221 27.94 10.18 -3.65
CA LEU A 221 28.98 10.53 -4.63
C LEU A 221 29.65 11.88 -4.30
N LYS A 222 28.89 12.85 -3.80
CA LYS A 222 29.44 14.14 -3.37
C LYS A 222 30.33 13.97 -2.14
N ALA A 223 29.91 13.22 -1.13
CA ALA A 223 30.72 12.93 0.05
C ALA A 223 31.99 12.14 -0.27
N GLU A 224 31.92 11.17 -1.21
CA GLU A 224 33.10 10.41 -1.70
C GLU A 224 34.10 11.31 -2.43
N ARG A 225 33.63 12.27 -3.26
CA ARG A 225 34.48 13.27 -3.91
C ARG A 225 35.16 14.22 -2.90
N GLU A 226 34.37 14.76 -1.96
CA GLU A 226 34.91 15.63 -0.91
C GLU A 226 35.96 14.92 -0.03
N ALA A 227 35.81 13.60 0.20
CA ALA A 227 36.79 12.80 0.91
C ALA A 227 38.07 12.54 0.12
N VAL A 228 37.98 12.44 -1.21
CA VAL A 228 39.17 12.28 -2.12
C VAL A 228 39.91 13.59 -2.26
N ASP A 229 39.21 14.72 -2.35
CA ASP A 229 39.82 16.06 -2.48
C ASP A 229 40.45 16.56 -1.15
N ALA A 230 40.14 15.91 -0.02
CA ALA A 230 40.70 16.22 1.30
C ALA A 230 41.89 15.32 1.70
N ALA A 231 42.28 14.35 0.88
CA ALA A 231 43.38 13.40 1.11
C ALA A 231 44.60 13.71 0.26
#